data_e85cc3beefc3e90ede95a767f16b59dd
#
_entry.id   e85cc3beefc3e90ede95a767f16b59dd
#
_cell.length_a   1.000
_cell.length_b   1.000
_cell.length_c   1.000
_cell.angle_alpha   90.00
_cell.angle_beta   90.00
_cell.angle_gamma   90.00
#
_symmetry.space_group_name_H-M   'P 1'
#
loop_
_entity.id
_entity.type
_entity.pdbx_description
1 polymer ?
#
loop_
_entity_poly.entity_id
_entity_poly.type
_entity_poly.pdbx_seq_one_letter_code
_entity_poly.pdbx_strand_id
1 'polypeptide(L)'
;FEPILSDGGLVVPPSGFLAGLDALCRRHGILTICDEVKVGLGRTGRLHAFEHEGFRPDILVLGKGLGGGLPLSAVIGPQWVMDCSTAFAMQTLHGNPVCAAAGLAVLDILAAEFLPAEAARKGETLMAGLQYLALRHPCIRAIRGRGLAIGVEISGAETSLPSDAAATAGLMFRAHERGLVVYCVGPSSNVLELTPPLTVTDNEIEQALSLLDEVILDLEAGRIDEAASAEFTGW
;
A
#
# COMPACT_ATOMS: atom_id res chain seq x y z
N PHE A 1 5.36 10.81 -9.80
CA PHE A 1 4.28 9.82 -9.84
C PHE A 1 4.57 8.66 -8.90
N GLU A 2 3.52 7.99 -8.40
CA GLU A 2 3.61 6.70 -7.73
C GLU A 2 3.47 5.56 -8.77
N PRO A 3 4.24 4.46 -8.68
CA PRO A 3 4.10 3.32 -9.60
C PRO A 3 2.82 2.51 -9.37
N ILE A 4 2.29 2.53 -8.17
CA ILE A 4 0.94 2.14 -7.78
C ILE A 4 0.39 3.29 -6.95
N LEU A 5 -0.73 3.87 -7.36
CA LEU A 5 -1.33 4.98 -6.65
C LEU A 5 -1.97 4.46 -5.36
N SER A 6 -1.25 4.57 -4.22
CA SER A 6 -1.61 3.87 -3.00
C SER A 6 -2.74 4.54 -2.24
N ASP A 7 -2.56 5.76 -1.74
CA ASP A 7 -3.62 6.49 -1.03
C ASP A 7 -4.81 6.85 -1.94
N GLY A 8 -4.60 6.85 -3.25
CA GLY A 8 -5.65 6.97 -4.26
C GLY A 8 -6.50 5.71 -4.45
N GLY A 9 -6.33 4.66 -3.62
CA GLY A 9 -7.15 3.45 -3.66
C GLY A 9 -6.45 2.21 -4.21
N LEU A 10 -5.15 2.09 -4.03
CA LEU A 10 -4.34 0.96 -4.53
C LEU A 10 -4.51 0.73 -6.03
N VAL A 11 -4.52 1.82 -6.81
CA VAL A 11 -4.70 1.73 -8.26
C VAL A 11 -3.42 1.27 -8.93
N VAL A 12 -3.44 0.06 -9.46
CA VAL A 12 -2.35 -0.50 -10.26
C VAL A 12 -2.55 -0.04 -11.70
N PRO A 13 -1.57 0.66 -12.30
CA PRO A 13 -1.70 1.10 -13.69
C PRO A 13 -1.76 -0.09 -14.66
N PRO A 14 -2.40 0.07 -15.83
CA PRO A 14 -2.36 -0.95 -16.87
C PRO A 14 -0.92 -1.31 -17.27
N SER A 15 -0.70 -2.57 -17.64
CA SER A 15 0.61 -3.02 -18.12
C SER A 15 1.09 -2.17 -19.28
N GLY A 16 2.37 -1.78 -19.23
CA GLY A 16 3.02 -0.92 -20.22
C GLY A 16 2.79 0.59 -20.01
N PHE A 17 1.95 1.00 -19.06
CA PHE A 17 1.72 2.44 -18.80
C PHE A 17 2.99 3.16 -18.36
N LEU A 18 3.71 2.61 -17.37
CA LEU A 18 4.95 3.23 -16.86
C LEU A 18 6.06 3.19 -17.91
N ALA A 19 6.18 2.12 -18.66
CA ALA A 19 7.13 2.04 -19.77
C ALA A 19 6.82 3.07 -20.89
N GLY A 20 5.54 3.26 -21.20
CA GLY A 20 5.09 4.28 -22.14
C GLY A 20 5.36 5.72 -21.63
N LEU A 21 5.13 5.96 -20.35
CA LEU A 21 5.43 7.22 -19.68
C LEU A 21 6.93 7.53 -19.73
N ASP A 22 7.79 6.55 -19.42
CA ASP A 22 9.24 6.70 -19.49
C ASP A 22 9.69 7.05 -20.92
N ALA A 23 9.22 6.30 -21.92
CA ALA A 23 9.55 6.55 -23.31
C ALA A 23 9.13 7.96 -23.77
N LEU A 24 7.98 8.45 -23.32
CA LEU A 24 7.50 9.80 -23.57
C LEU A 24 8.41 10.84 -22.91
N CYS A 25 8.71 10.68 -21.62
CA CYS A 25 9.56 11.60 -20.86
C CYS A 25 10.97 11.69 -21.47
N ARG A 26 11.59 10.55 -21.78
CA ARG A 26 12.91 10.52 -22.44
C ARG A 26 12.91 11.24 -23.77
N ARG A 27 11.89 11.05 -24.60
CA ARG A 27 11.78 11.73 -25.91
C ARG A 27 11.71 13.25 -25.77
N HIS A 28 11.17 13.76 -24.68
CA HIS A 28 11.01 15.19 -24.44
C HIS A 28 12.03 15.76 -23.45
N GLY A 29 13.02 14.98 -23.01
CA GLY A 29 14.02 15.44 -22.03
C GLY A 29 13.44 15.76 -20.66
N ILE A 30 12.34 15.10 -20.28
CA ILE A 30 11.67 15.28 -19.00
C ILE A 30 12.19 14.23 -18.03
N LEU A 31 12.64 14.67 -16.84
CA LEU A 31 13.04 13.78 -15.75
C LEU A 31 11.83 13.13 -15.10
N THR A 32 11.98 11.85 -14.78
CA THR A 32 10.96 11.09 -14.07
C THR A 32 11.32 10.97 -12.59
N ILE A 33 10.36 11.33 -11.72
CA ILE A 33 10.48 11.18 -10.26
C ILE A 33 9.47 10.11 -9.84
N CYS A 34 9.97 8.97 -9.33
CA CYS A 34 9.15 7.87 -8.85
C CYS A 34 9.05 7.92 -7.33
N ASP A 35 7.84 8.06 -6.84
CA ASP A 35 7.53 8.01 -5.41
C ASP A 35 7.27 6.56 -4.99
N GLU A 36 8.25 6.00 -4.29
CA GLU A 36 8.21 4.65 -3.72
C GLU A 36 8.06 4.67 -2.19
N VAL A 37 7.67 5.82 -1.64
CA VAL A 37 7.58 6.01 -0.17
C VAL A 37 6.65 4.98 0.46
N LYS A 38 5.56 4.61 -0.19
CA LYS A 38 4.59 3.65 0.34
C LYS A 38 4.72 2.25 -0.24
N VAL A 39 5.00 2.13 -1.52
CA VAL A 39 4.96 0.84 -2.24
C VAL A 39 6.33 0.22 -2.53
N GLY A 40 7.41 0.91 -2.17
CA GLY A 40 8.79 0.41 -2.27
C GLY A 40 9.17 -0.58 -1.17
N LEU A 41 10.47 -0.85 -1.10
CA LEU A 41 11.12 -1.65 -0.05
C LEU A 41 10.50 -3.04 0.12
N GLY A 42 10.23 -3.71 -0.99
CA GLY A 42 9.74 -5.10 -0.98
C GLY A 42 8.24 -5.26 -0.96
N ARG A 43 7.47 -4.20 -0.66
CA ARG A 43 6.03 -4.24 -0.42
C ARG A 43 5.22 -4.94 -1.52
N THR A 44 5.57 -4.71 -2.78
CA THR A 44 4.84 -5.23 -3.95
C THR A 44 5.38 -6.56 -4.47
N GLY A 45 6.36 -7.17 -3.79
CA GLY A 45 6.99 -8.41 -4.24
C GLY A 45 8.30 -8.19 -5.03
N ARG A 46 8.69 -6.94 -5.24
CA ARG A 46 10.00 -6.52 -5.76
C ARG A 46 10.59 -5.46 -4.85
N LEU A 47 11.91 -5.24 -4.90
CA LEU A 47 12.54 -4.23 -4.06
C LEU A 47 11.89 -2.86 -4.29
N HIS A 48 11.66 -2.51 -5.56
CA HIS A 48 10.92 -1.33 -5.96
C HIS A 48 9.74 -1.71 -6.87
N ALA A 49 8.61 -1.03 -6.70
CA ALA A 49 7.41 -1.32 -7.47
C ALA A 49 7.55 -1.00 -8.97
N PHE A 50 8.38 -0.03 -9.36
CA PHE A 50 8.65 0.27 -10.76
C PHE A 50 9.32 -0.89 -11.51
N GLU A 51 9.98 -1.82 -10.82
CA GLU A 51 10.63 -2.98 -11.43
C GLU A 51 9.65 -3.95 -12.10
N HIS A 52 8.36 -3.91 -11.71
CA HIS A 52 7.32 -4.73 -12.35
C HIS A 52 7.10 -4.40 -13.82
N GLU A 53 7.37 -3.17 -14.21
CA GLU A 53 7.17 -2.67 -15.58
C GLU A 53 8.48 -2.56 -16.39
N GLY A 54 9.62 -2.99 -15.80
CA GLY A 54 10.94 -2.85 -16.42
C GLY A 54 11.38 -1.40 -16.65
N PHE A 55 10.72 -0.47 -15.99
CA PHE A 55 10.97 0.95 -16.02
C PHE A 55 12.07 1.32 -15.02
N ARG A 56 12.85 2.35 -15.30
CA ARG A 56 13.87 2.88 -14.40
C ARG A 56 13.75 4.40 -14.31
N PRO A 57 13.25 4.94 -13.20
CA PRO A 57 13.11 6.39 -13.00
C PRO A 57 14.47 7.07 -12.92
N ASP A 58 14.50 8.36 -13.24
CA ASP A 58 15.70 9.20 -13.06
C ASP A 58 15.91 9.53 -11.58
N ILE A 59 14.83 9.78 -10.85
CA ILE A 59 14.85 10.10 -9.41
C ILE A 59 13.92 9.16 -8.67
N LEU A 60 14.41 8.61 -7.56
CA LEU A 60 13.69 7.72 -6.68
C LEU A 60 13.50 8.36 -5.31
N VAL A 61 12.27 8.32 -4.78
CA VAL A 61 11.93 8.82 -3.45
C VAL A 61 11.55 7.65 -2.56
N LEU A 62 12.20 7.53 -1.40
CA LEU A 62 11.99 6.50 -0.39
C LEU A 62 11.66 7.13 0.96
N GLY A 63 10.89 6.43 1.79
CA GLY A 63 10.53 6.87 3.14
C GLY A 63 9.87 5.77 3.93
N LYS A 64 9.02 6.14 4.89
CA LYS A 64 8.23 5.21 5.72
C LYS A 64 9.04 4.02 6.24
N GLY A 65 8.94 2.85 5.60
CA GLY A 65 9.64 1.62 5.97
C GLY A 65 11.17 1.70 5.95
N LEU A 66 11.75 2.69 5.27
CA LEU A 66 13.21 2.83 5.13
C LEU A 66 13.91 2.93 6.50
N GLY A 67 13.31 3.62 7.45
CA GLY A 67 13.88 3.83 8.77
C GLY A 67 13.59 2.74 9.80
N GLY A 68 12.81 1.70 9.44
CA GLY A 68 12.43 0.63 10.38
C GLY A 68 11.69 1.14 11.61
N GLY A 69 10.92 2.22 11.48
CA GLY A 69 10.21 2.91 12.56
C GLY A 69 10.89 4.21 13.01
N LEU A 70 12.14 4.48 12.60
CA LEU A 70 12.78 5.76 12.81
C LEU A 70 12.52 6.71 11.62
N PRO A 71 12.48 8.05 11.85
CA PRO A 71 12.23 9.02 10.79
C PRO A 71 13.41 9.09 9.81
N LEU A 72 13.25 8.44 8.66
CA LEU A 72 14.23 8.43 7.58
C LEU A 72 13.53 8.49 6.23
N SER A 73 14.01 9.35 5.36
CA SER A 73 13.65 9.39 3.94
C SER A 73 14.90 9.61 3.09
N ALA A 74 14.81 9.26 1.82
CA ALA A 74 15.89 9.42 0.88
C ALA A 74 15.36 9.86 -0.50
N VAL A 75 16.10 10.71 -1.17
CA VAL A 75 15.95 11.04 -2.58
C VAL A 75 17.24 10.64 -3.28
N ILE A 76 17.12 9.77 -4.26
CA ILE A 76 18.24 9.21 -5.02
C ILE A 76 18.09 9.64 -6.46
N GLY A 77 19.12 10.25 -7.02
CA GLY A 77 19.09 10.75 -8.39
C GLY A 77 20.50 10.87 -8.98
N PRO A 78 20.61 11.22 -10.26
CA PRO A 78 21.90 11.40 -10.90
C PRO A 78 22.62 12.63 -10.32
N GLN A 79 23.95 12.55 -10.21
CA GLN A 79 24.78 13.57 -9.58
C GLN A 79 24.51 14.98 -10.13
N TRP A 80 24.38 15.12 -11.43
CA TRP A 80 24.18 16.43 -12.09
C TRP A 80 22.83 17.08 -11.71
N VAL A 81 21.85 16.30 -11.24
CA VAL A 81 20.59 16.84 -10.66
C VAL A 81 20.81 17.16 -9.20
N MET A 82 21.41 16.23 -8.44
CA MET A 82 21.54 16.38 -6.99
C MET A 82 22.52 17.49 -6.60
N ASP A 83 23.51 17.80 -7.46
CA ASP A 83 24.51 18.84 -7.23
C ASP A 83 24.15 20.17 -7.97
N CYS A 84 22.91 20.32 -8.47
CA CYS A 84 22.52 21.51 -9.25
C CYS A 84 22.58 22.83 -8.47
N SER A 85 22.52 22.76 -7.13
CA SER A 85 22.65 23.93 -6.24
C SER A 85 23.29 23.53 -4.93
N THR A 86 24.12 24.41 -4.38
CA THR A 86 24.75 24.22 -3.06
C THR A 86 23.70 24.29 -1.95
N ALA A 87 23.70 23.32 -1.06
CA ALA A 87 22.89 23.30 0.17
C ALA A 87 21.36 23.44 -0.05
N PHE A 88 20.84 23.12 -1.24
CA PHE A 88 19.41 23.25 -1.54
C PHE A 88 18.51 22.32 -0.68
N ALA A 89 19.07 21.21 -0.17
CA ALA A 89 18.38 20.24 0.68
C ALA A 89 18.93 20.23 2.12
N MET A 90 19.49 21.35 2.60
CA MET A 90 20.03 21.41 3.95
C MET A 90 18.92 21.55 4.98
N GLN A 91 18.83 20.57 5.90
CA GLN A 91 17.94 20.57 7.05
C GLN A 91 18.69 20.08 8.30
N THR A 92 18.30 20.59 9.46
CA THR A 92 19.01 20.35 10.73
C THR A 92 19.20 18.86 11.07
N LEU A 93 18.23 18.01 10.77
CA LEU A 93 18.24 16.59 11.11
C LEU A 93 18.60 15.67 9.94
N HIS A 94 18.98 16.22 8.79
CA HIS A 94 19.43 15.42 7.64
C HIS A 94 20.67 14.60 7.99
N GLY A 95 20.69 13.35 7.50
CA GLY A 95 21.83 12.46 7.71
C GLY A 95 22.01 12.04 9.18
N ASN A 96 20.95 12.05 9.98
CA ASN A 96 21.02 11.57 11.36
C ASN A 96 21.63 10.15 11.38
N PRO A 97 22.77 9.93 12.05
CA PRO A 97 23.50 8.68 11.96
C PRO A 97 22.75 7.49 12.57
N VAL A 98 21.91 7.72 13.58
CA VAL A 98 21.08 6.66 14.19
C VAL A 98 20.02 6.19 13.19
N CYS A 99 19.31 7.13 12.54
CA CYS A 99 18.32 6.80 11.52
C CYS A 99 18.97 6.14 10.29
N ALA A 100 20.15 6.62 9.87
CA ALA A 100 20.86 6.04 8.74
C ALA A 100 21.33 4.60 9.04
N ALA A 101 21.84 4.35 10.25
CA ALA A 101 22.20 2.99 10.68
C ALA A 101 20.99 2.04 10.71
N ALA A 102 19.83 2.52 11.17
CA ALA A 102 18.59 1.76 11.11
C ALA A 102 18.17 1.45 9.67
N GLY A 103 18.28 2.43 8.75
CA GLY A 103 17.99 2.23 7.33
C GLY A 103 18.91 1.19 6.68
N LEU A 104 20.20 1.19 7.00
CA LEU A 104 21.12 0.15 6.53
C LEU A 104 20.70 -1.24 7.03
N ALA A 105 20.35 -1.36 8.32
CA ALA A 105 19.87 -2.62 8.88
C ALA A 105 18.57 -3.11 8.19
N VAL A 106 17.66 -2.20 7.86
CA VAL A 106 16.43 -2.54 7.08
C VAL A 106 16.81 -3.12 5.73
N LEU A 107 17.72 -2.49 4.99
CA LEU A 107 18.14 -2.98 3.67
C LEU A 107 18.83 -4.35 3.76
N ASP A 108 19.65 -4.56 4.78
CA ASP A 108 20.32 -5.84 5.03
C ASP A 108 19.29 -6.94 5.34
N ILE A 109 18.28 -6.67 6.18
CA ILE A 109 17.21 -7.62 6.52
C ILE A 109 16.37 -7.94 5.29
N LEU A 110 15.97 -6.94 4.51
CA LEU A 110 15.21 -7.15 3.26
C LEU A 110 15.91 -8.14 2.33
N ALA A 111 17.24 -8.02 2.21
CA ALA A 111 18.05 -8.90 1.37
C ALA A 111 18.28 -10.27 2.02
N ALA A 112 18.66 -10.32 3.30
CA ALA A 112 19.02 -11.56 4.00
C ALA A 112 17.83 -12.51 4.20
N GLU A 113 16.63 -11.94 4.44
CA GLU A 113 15.40 -12.70 4.66
C GLU A 113 14.56 -12.84 3.39
N PHE A 114 15.03 -12.36 2.24
CA PHE A 114 14.31 -12.42 0.96
C PHE A 114 12.89 -11.84 1.04
N LEU A 115 12.69 -10.81 1.87
CA LEU A 115 11.35 -10.27 2.17
C LEU A 115 10.55 -9.82 0.92
N PRO A 116 11.16 -9.27 -0.15
CA PRO A 116 10.40 -9.01 -1.37
C PRO A 116 9.78 -10.27 -2.00
N ALA A 117 10.52 -11.38 -2.05
CA ALA A 117 10.00 -12.65 -2.58
C ALA A 117 8.91 -13.24 -1.67
N GLU A 118 9.09 -13.14 -0.35
CA GLU A 118 8.06 -13.54 0.61
C GLU A 118 6.79 -12.68 0.48
N ALA A 119 6.93 -11.38 0.26
CA ALA A 119 5.80 -10.49 0.03
C ALA A 119 5.04 -10.85 -1.26
N ALA A 120 5.74 -11.28 -2.32
CA ALA A 120 5.09 -11.80 -3.53
C ALA A 120 4.27 -13.05 -3.22
N ARG A 121 4.88 -14.06 -2.60
CA ARG A 121 4.25 -15.34 -2.27
C ARG A 121 3.03 -15.16 -1.34
N LYS A 122 3.22 -14.44 -0.25
CA LYS A 122 2.16 -14.17 0.73
C LYS A 122 1.04 -13.31 0.13
N GLY A 123 1.41 -12.37 -0.74
CA GLY A 123 0.46 -11.56 -1.48
C GLY A 123 -0.43 -12.39 -2.41
N GLU A 124 0.10 -13.41 -3.07
CA GLU A 124 -0.70 -14.37 -3.86
C GLU A 124 -1.70 -15.13 -2.99
N THR A 125 -1.27 -15.60 -1.81
CA THR A 125 -2.14 -16.28 -0.85
C THR A 125 -3.27 -15.36 -0.37
N LEU A 126 -2.93 -14.14 0.04
CA LEU A 126 -3.90 -13.15 0.50
C LEU A 126 -4.88 -12.75 -0.62
N MET A 127 -4.37 -12.52 -1.83
CA MET A 127 -5.19 -12.19 -3.00
C MET A 127 -6.18 -13.32 -3.33
N ALA A 128 -5.73 -14.57 -3.33
CA ALA A 128 -6.60 -15.73 -3.60
C ALA A 128 -7.69 -15.86 -2.52
N GLY A 129 -7.35 -15.67 -1.24
CA GLY A 129 -8.33 -15.67 -0.15
C GLY A 129 -9.37 -14.56 -0.30
N LEU A 130 -8.95 -13.35 -0.61
CA LEU A 130 -9.86 -12.22 -0.85
C LEU A 130 -10.76 -12.45 -2.07
N GLN A 131 -10.23 -13.01 -3.16
CA GLN A 131 -11.02 -13.39 -4.32
C GLN A 131 -12.07 -14.44 -3.98
N TYR A 132 -11.74 -15.40 -3.11
CA TYR A 132 -12.72 -16.36 -2.60
C TYR A 132 -13.82 -15.69 -1.78
N LEU A 133 -13.48 -14.70 -0.92
CA LEU A 133 -14.47 -13.91 -0.19
C LEU A 133 -15.37 -13.12 -1.15
N ALA A 134 -14.82 -12.54 -2.22
CA ALA A 134 -15.61 -11.79 -3.21
C ALA A 134 -16.65 -12.65 -3.95
N LEU A 135 -16.45 -13.96 -4.06
CA LEU A 135 -17.47 -14.87 -4.61
C LEU A 135 -18.68 -15.04 -3.69
N ARG A 136 -18.52 -14.77 -2.40
CA ARG A 136 -19.53 -14.96 -1.36
C ARG A 136 -20.16 -13.67 -0.89
N HIS A 137 -19.46 -12.55 -1.06
CA HIS A 137 -19.83 -11.25 -0.52
C HIS A 137 -19.99 -10.21 -1.63
N PRO A 138 -21.24 -9.92 -2.06
CA PRO A 138 -21.51 -8.94 -3.12
C PRO A 138 -21.04 -7.52 -2.82
N CYS A 139 -20.84 -7.16 -1.54
CA CYS A 139 -20.31 -5.86 -1.16
C CYS A 139 -18.84 -5.68 -1.56
N ILE A 140 -18.09 -6.74 -1.86
CA ILE A 140 -16.74 -6.65 -2.44
C ILE A 140 -16.86 -6.41 -3.94
N ARG A 141 -16.65 -5.15 -4.37
CA ARG A 141 -16.78 -4.74 -5.77
C ARG A 141 -15.57 -5.10 -6.61
N ALA A 142 -14.37 -4.88 -6.07
CA ALA A 142 -13.12 -5.14 -6.77
C ALA A 142 -11.98 -5.39 -5.78
N ILE A 143 -11.01 -6.19 -6.22
CA ILE A 143 -9.78 -6.43 -5.49
C ILE A 143 -8.63 -6.14 -6.45
N ARG A 144 -7.63 -5.39 -6.00
CA ARG A 144 -6.47 -5.00 -6.81
C ARG A 144 -5.22 -4.84 -5.95
N GLY A 145 -4.06 -4.96 -6.53
CA GLY A 145 -2.79 -4.79 -5.81
C GLY A 145 -1.69 -5.68 -6.36
N ARG A 146 -0.54 -5.61 -5.70
CA ARG A 146 0.63 -6.48 -5.96
C ARG A 146 1.34 -6.78 -4.65
N GLY A 147 1.79 -8.02 -4.47
CA GLY A 147 2.42 -8.46 -3.23
C GLY A 147 1.51 -8.19 -2.02
N LEU A 148 2.08 -7.61 -0.98
CA LEU A 148 1.36 -7.21 0.24
C LEU A 148 0.88 -5.74 0.21
N ALA A 149 0.55 -5.21 -0.97
CA ALA A 149 -0.15 -3.94 -1.16
C ALA A 149 -1.46 -4.23 -1.90
N ILE A 150 -2.54 -4.48 -1.17
CA ILE A 150 -3.83 -4.91 -1.72
C ILE A 150 -4.93 -3.97 -1.27
N GLY A 151 -5.78 -3.55 -2.20
CA GLY A 151 -6.99 -2.77 -1.97
C GLY A 151 -8.24 -3.60 -2.25
N VAL A 152 -9.18 -3.56 -1.33
CA VAL A 152 -10.50 -4.20 -1.46
C VAL A 152 -11.54 -3.11 -1.51
N GLU A 153 -12.15 -2.92 -2.69
CA GLU A 153 -13.17 -1.90 -2.90
C GLU A 153 -14.52 -2.40 -2.42
N ILE A 154 -15.12 -1.64 -1.51
CA ILE A 154 -16.38 -1.96 -0.86
C ILE A 154 -17.51 -1.15 -1.49
N SER A 155 -18.68 -1.78 -1.66
CA SER A 155 -19.93 -1.14 -2.06
C SER A 155 -20.94 -1.22 -0.93
N GLY A 156 -21.58 -0.11 -0.63
CA GLY A 156 -22.71 -0.03 0.30
C GLY A 156 -24.04 -0.47 -0.30
N ALA A 157 -24.12 -0.68 -1.62
CA ALA A 157 -25.38 -0.96 -2.32
C ALA A 157 -26.13 -2.21 -1.83
N GLU A 158 -25.38 -3.20 -1.34
CA GLU A 158 -25.91 -4.46 -0.81
C GLU A 158 -25.95 -4.48 0.74
N THR A 159 -25.89 -3.33 1.37
CA THR A 159 -25.87 -3.17 2.83
C THR A 159 -26.98 -2.22 3.29
N SER A 160 -27.24 -2.18 4.60
CA SER A 160 -28.17 -1.22 5.20
C SER A 160 -27.57 0.18 5.37
N LEU A 161 -26.28 0.38 5.03
CA LEU A 161 -25.57 1.65 5.24
C LEU A 161 -25.75 2.61 4.06
N PRO A 162 -25.72 3.93 4.30
CA PRO A 162 -26.17 4.92 3.33
C PRO A 162 -25.20 5.16 2.16
N SER A 163 -23.97 4.68 2.25
CA SER A 163 -22.94 4.89 1.20
C SER A 163 -21.81 3.87 1.26
N ASP A 164 -21.01 3.78 0.20
CA ASP A 164 -19.81 2.95 0.14
C ASP A 164 -18.82 3.31 1.24
N ALA A 165 -18.64 4.60 1.54
CA ALA A 165 -17.79 5.08 2.62
C ALA A 165 -18.32 4.66 4.01
N ALA A 166 -19.62 4.76 4.24
CA ALA A 166 -20.23 4.32 5.50
C ALA A 166 -20.09 2.80 5.69
N ALA A 167 -20.29 2.02 4.61
CA ALA A 167 -20.09 0.57 4.65
C ALA A 167 -18.63 0.22 4.98
N THR A 168 -17.67 0.92 4.38
CA THR A 168 -16.24 0.72 4.63
C THR A 168 -15.87 1.12 6.06
N ALA A 169 -16.38 2.25 6.56
CA ALA A 169 -16.19 2.67 7.94
C ALA A 169 -16.77 1.64 8.94
N GLY A 170 -17.96 1.12 8.64
CA GLY A 170 -18.58 0.04 9.42
C GLY A 170 -17.70 -1.21 9.47
N LEU A 171 -17.14 -1.63 8.34
CA LEU A 171 -16.18 -2.74 8.29
C LEU A 171 -14.93 -2.46 9.13
N MET A 172 -14.34 -1.26 9.02
CA MET A 172 -13.17 -0.88 9.81
C MET A 172 -13.45 -0.92 11.31
N PHE A 173 -14.57 -0.34 11.73
CA PHE A 173 -15.01 -0.35 13.12
C PHE A 173 -15.17 -1.79 13.63
N ARG A 174 -15.91 -2.62 12.90
CA ARG A 174 -16.17 -4.01 13.28
C ARG A 174 -14.91 -4.87 13.27
N ALA A 175 -14.02 -4.67 12.30
CA ALA A 175 -12.71 -5.31 12.25
C ALA A 175 -11.88 -4.97 13.49
N HIS A 176 -11.86 -3.69 13.88
CA HIS A 176 -11.17 -3.24 15.09
C HIS A 176 -11.72 -3.93 16.36
N GLU A 177 -13.03 -4.02 16.53
CA GLU A 177 -13.64 -4.74 17.64
C GLU A 177 -13.23 -6.22 17.69
N ARG A 178 -12.93 -6.82 16.53
CA ARG A 178 -12.46 -8.21 16.40
C ARG A 178 -10.93 -8.36 16.47
N GLY A 179 -10.19 -7.26 16.67
CA GLY A 179 -8.74 -7.24 16.78
C GLY A 179 -7.99 -7.18 15.46
N LEU A 180 -8.66 -6.87 14.35
CA LEU A 180 -8.06 -6.63 13.05
C LEU A 180 -8.05 -5.14 12.73
N VAL A 181 -6.84 -4.55 12.66
CA VAL A 181 -6.66 -3.14 12.31
C VAL A 181 -6.51 -3.01 10.81
N VAL A 182 -7.44 -2.35 10.17
CA VAL A 182 -7.43 -1.97 8.76
C VAL A 182 -7.85 -0.52 8.61
N TYR A 183 -7.54 0.11 7.49
CA TYR A 183 -7.98 1.48 7.21
C TYR A 183 -8.41 1.62 5.76
N CYS A 184 -9.10 2.71 5.44
CA CYS A 184 -9.58 2.98 4.10
C CYS A 184 -8.69 3.99 3.38
N VAL A 185 -8.72 3.91 2.06
CA VAL A 185 -8.06 4.83 1.13
C VAL A 185 -8.97 5.09 -0.06
N GLY A 186 -8.50 5.92 -0.97
CA GLY A 186 -9.23 6.31 -2.17
C GLY A 186 -10.09 7.55 -1.98
N PRO A 187 -10.37 8.28 -3.07
CA PRO A 187 -11.10 9.55 -3.02
C PRO A 187 -12.53 9.43 -2.48
N SER A 188 -13.08 8.22 -2.48
CA SER A 188 -14.42 7.92 -1.93
C SER A 188 -14.36 7.20 -0.59
N SER A 189 -13.19 7.05 0.04
CA SER A 189 -12.97 6.34 1.31
C SER A 189 -13.64 4.95 1.34
N ASN A 190 -13.64 4.25 0.21
CA ASN A 190 -14.34 2.98 0.03
C ASN A 190 -13.42 1.81 -0.33
N VAL A 191 -12.13 1.97 -0.17
CA VAL A 191 -11.15 0.90 -0.42
C VAL A 191 -10.46 0.55 0.89
N LEU A 192 -10.71 -0.66 1.41
CA LEU A 192 -9.90 -1.20 2.50
C LEU A 192 -8.48 -1.46 2.00
N GLU A 193 -7.50 -0.90 2.68
CA GLU A 193 -6.09 -1.13 2.39
C GLU A 193 -5.54 -2.24 3.29
N LEU A 194 -5.00 -3.28 2.66
CA LEU A 194 -4.34 -4.39 3.32
C LEU A 194 -2.84 -4.33 3.01
N THR A 195 -2.08 -3.80 3.98
CA THR A 195 -0.63 -3.63 3.90
C THR A 195 0.03 -4.17 5.18
N PRO A 196 -0.11 -5.48 5.46
CA PRO A 196 0.46 -6.07 6.67
C PRO A 196 2.00 -5.96 6.67
N PRO A 197 2.68 -6.15 7.80
CA PRO A 197 4.14 -6.27 7.84
C PRO A 197 4.64 -7.30 6.83
N LEU A 198 5.82 -7.09 6.22
CA LEU A 198 6.42 -8.07 5.30
C LEU A 198 6.70 -9.41 5.98
N THR A 199 6.86 -9.37 7.31
CA THR A 199 7.07 -10.54 8.18
C THR A 199 5.80 -11.26 8.58
N VAL A 200 4.59 -10.80 8.15
CA VAL A 200 3.33 -11.47 8.41
C VAL A 200 3.44 -12.97 8.12
N THR A 201 2.91 -13.81 8.98
CA THR A 201 2.92 -15.27 8.80
C THR A 201 1.71 -15.75 8.00
N ASP A 202 1.80 -16.95 7.43
CA ASP A 202 0.67 -17.56 6.71
C ASP A 202 -0.53 -17.75 7.64
N ASN A 203 -0.31 -18.11 8.90
CA ASN A 203 -1.38 -18.25 9.89
C ASN A 203 -2.08 -16.90 10.20
N GLU A 204 -1.33 -15.81 10.29
CA GLU A 204 -1.92 -14.47 10.46
C GLU A 204 -2.73 -14.03 9.24
N ILE A 205 -2.30 -14.41 8.03
CA ILE A 205 -3.07 -14.18 6.79
C ILE A 205 -4.39 -14.96 6.83
N GLU A 206 -4.36 -16.24 7.21
CA GLU A 206 -5.56 -17.08 7.35
C GLU A 206 -6.52 -16.51 8.41
N GLN A 207 -5.99 -16.07 9.55
CA GLN A 207 -6.77 -15.42 10.60
C GLN A 207 -7.41 -14.13 10.13
N ALA A 208 -6.65 -13.28 9.42
CA ALA A 208 -7.18 -12.02 8.88
C ALA A 208 -8.31 -12.26 7.85
N LEU A 209 -8.15 -13.25 6.97
CA LEU A 209 -9.19 -13.62 6.01
C LEU A 209 -10.44 -14.14 6.72
N SER A 210 -10.30 -14.97 7.76
CA SER A 210 -11.43 -15.46 8.55
C SER A 210 -12.16 -14.32 9.26
N LEU A 211 -11.42 -13.39 9.88
CA LEU A 211 -12.00 -12.23 10.53
C LEU A 211 -12.71 -11.30 9.54
N LEU A 212 -12.14 -11.10 8.35
CA LEU A 212 -12.78 -10.32 7.28
C LEU A 212 -14.10 -10.97 6.83
N ASP A 213 -14.13 -12.30 6.66
CA ASP A 213 -15.36 -13.04 6.34
C ASP A 213 -16.47 -12.77 7.38
N GLU A 214 -16.15 -12.92 8.66
CA GLU A 214 -17.08 -12.67 9.77
C GLU A 214 -17.56 -11.21 9.79
N VAL A 215 -16.65 -10.25 9.62
CA VAL A 215 -16.97 -8.82 9.66
C VAL A 215 -17.85 -8.41 8.48
N ILE A 216 -17.60 -8.96 7.30
CA ILE A 216 -18.43 -8.70 6.11
C ILE A 216 -19.82 -9.31 6.29
N LEU A 217 -19.93 -10.52 6.85
CA LEU A 217 -21.23 -11.10 7.20
C LEU A 217 -22.00 -10.26 8.23
N ASP A 218 -21.32 -9.63 9.18
CA ASP A 218 -21.94 -8.71 10.14
C ASP A 218 -22.45 -7.44 9.43
N LEU A 219 -21.71 -6.91 8.45
CA LEU A 219 -22.12 -5.78 7.64
C LEU A 219 -23.37 -6.10 6.80
N GLU A 220 -23.33 -7.20 6.04
CA GLU A 220 -24.44 -7.62 5.16
C GLU A 220 -25.71 -7.95 5.93
N ALA A 221 -25.56 -8.45 7.15
CA ALA A 221 -26.68 -8.73 8.06
C ALA A 221 -27.22 -7.50 8.81
N GLY A 222 -26.67 -6.31 8.58
CA GLY A 222 -27.07 -5.07 9.26
C GLY A 222 -26.79 -5.07 10.77
N ARG A 223 -25.76 -5.80 11.21
CA ARG A 223 -25.36 -5.90 12.63
C ARG A 223 -24.32 -4.85 13.06
N ILE A 224 -23.99 -3.91 12.20
CA ILE A 224 -23.04 -2.83 12.50
C ILE A 224 -23.84 -1.56 12.80
N ASP A 225 -23.57 -0.95 13.95
CA ASP A 225 -24.17 0.31 14.36
C ASP A 225 -23.55 1.46 13.54
N GLU A 226 -24.38 2.14 12.76
CA GLU A 226 -23.97 3.31 11.96
C GLU A 226 -23.42 4.45 12.84
N ALA A 227 -24.06 4.71 13.99
CA ALA A 227 -23.64 5.78 14.87
C ALA A 227 -22.26 5.50 15.50
N ALA A 228 -21.99 4.24 15.86
CA ALA A 228 -20.69 3.85 16.41
C ALA A 228 -19.58 3.86 15.35
N SER A 229 -19.90 3.59 14.09
CA SER A 229 -18.94 3.57 12.99
C SER A 229 -18.68 4.94 12.36
N ALA A 230 -19.48 5.96 12.68
CA ALA A 230 -19.41 7.30 12.06
C ALA A 230 -18.04 7.98 12.24
N GLU A 231 -17.34 7.74 13.35
CA GLU A 231 -16.00 8.29 13.62
C GLU A 231 -14.90 7.71 12.70
N PHE A 232 -15.20 6.58 12.04
CA PHE A 232 -14.29 5.92 11.08
C PHE A 232 -14.52 6.40 9.63
N THR A 233 -15.50 7.27 9.40
CA THR A 233 -15.75 7.85 8.07
C THR A 233 -14.76 8.95 7.77
N GLY A 234 -13.94 8.74 6.77
CA GLY A 234 -13.17 9.80 6.11
C GLY A 234 -11.71 9.89 6.48
N TRP A 235 -11.05 10.29 5.45
CA TRP A 235 -9.78 11.00 5.44
C TRP A 235 -10.08 12.47 5.30
#